data_ca8608c319e6760ecbcca5d981c4b6f9
#
_entry.id   ca8608c319e6760ecbcca5d981c4b6f9
#
_cell.length_a   1.000
_cell.length_b   1.000
_cell.length_c   1.000
_cell.angle_alpha   90.00
_cell.angle_beta   90.00
_cell.angle_gamma   90.00
#
_symmetry.space_group_name_H-M   'P 1'
#
loop_
_entity.id
_entity.type
_entity.pdbx_description
1 polymer ?
#
loop_
_entity_poly.entity_id
_entity_poly.type
_entity_poly.pdbx_seq_one_letter_code
_entity_poly.pdbx_strand_id
1 'polypeptide(L)'
;MSMMLSDNLAPQPATDIFTSDTCIDRRQCHRTVPMKVLALGVGRTGTASLRIALERLGYLKCYHMMSASMENPPDCLMWHDALNAKYDGVGEFGRKEWDQLLGDCQAVCDWPACAFAKELIEAYPNAKVILTTREVDSWHASVMKTVYWRVSDPEHSFVSNFSWAASMYYPMLNKFFNTFFRGDFPNKGKQVYEDHVAEVRSLVPPERLLEYKISDGWAPLCEFLGEEVPDTPFPRGNDMADFFKRCRGRNRRQMANAALQAITMGGAIIAAGFAATMAFKRFSR
;
A
#
# COMPACT_ATOMS: atom_id res chain seq x y z
N MET A 1 -22.05 -9.48 -11.66
CA MET A 1 -21.22 -9.99 -12.77
C MET A 1 -19.87 -10.31 -12.17
N SER A 2 -19.56 -11.60 -11.99
CA SER A 2 -18.32 -12.06 -11.35
C SER A 2 -17.13 -11.52 -12.14
N MET A 3 -16.31 -10.66 -11.53
CA MET A 3 -15.00 -10.31 -12.08
C MET A 3 -14.24 -11.61 -12.27
N MET A 4 -13.94 -11.94 -13.51
CA MET A 4 -12.94 -12.96 -13.80
C MET A 4 -11.63 -12.50 -13.15
N LEU A 5 -11.33 -13.03 -11.98
CA LEU A 5 -10.01 -13.02 -11.44
C LEU A 5 -9.13 -13.65 -12.51
N SER A 6 -8.13 -12.92 -12.98
CA SER A 6 -7.21 -13.43 -13.98
C SER A 6 -6.66 -14.77 -13.50
N ASP A 7 -6.53 -15.73 -14.42
CA ASP A 7 -5.99 -17.07 -14.16
C ASP A 7 -4.53 -17.11 -13.66
N ASN A 8 -3.99 -15.93 -13.29
CA ASN A 8 -2.61 -15.70 -12.87
C ASN A 8 -2.47 -15.38 -11.38
N LEU A 9 -3.41 -15.83 -10.55
CA LEU A 9 -3.21 -15.80 -9.10
C LEU A 9 -2.10 -16.78 -8.72
N ALA A 10 -0.94 -16.27 -8.33
CA ALA A 10 0.05 -17.12 -7.68
C ALA A 10 -0.58 -17.65 -6.38
N PRO A 11 -0.57 -18.98 -6.13
CA PRO A 11 -1.21 -19.53 -4.96
C PRO A 11 -0.53 -19.00 -3.69
N GLN A 12 -1.33 -18.55 -2.73
CA GLN A 12 -0.84 -18.29 -1.39
C GLN A 12 -0.21 -19.56 -0.82
N PRO A 13 0.90 -19.49 -0.09
CA PRO A 13 1.46 -20.68 0.57
C PRO A 13 0.38 -21.39 1.40
N ALA A 14 0.23 -22.69 1.24
CA ALA A 14 -0.81 -23.47 1.93
C ALA A 14 -0.77 -23.34 3.46
N THR A 15 0.38 -22.96 4.01
CA THR A 15 0.60 -22.74 5.45
C THR A 15 0.39 -21.29 5.88
N ASP A 16 0.08 -20.36 4.97
CA ASP A 16 -0.14 -18.95 5.30
C ASP A 16 -1.58 -18.69 5.77
N ILE A 17 -2.03 -19.46 6.76
CA ILE A 17 -3.40 -19.49 7.27
C ILE A 17 -3.71 -18.37 8.27
N PHE A 18 -2.68 -17.65 8.75
CA PHE A 18 -2.83 -16.60 9.76
C PHE A 18 -2.94 -15.20 9.19
N THR A 19 -2.88 -15.05 7.86
CA THR A 19 -3.04 -13.78 7.17
C THR A 19 -4.21 -13.82 6.20
N SER A 20 -4.77 -12.66 5.89
CA SER A 20 -5.79 -12.49 4.85
C SER A 20 -5.20 -11.97 3.54
N ASP A 21 -3.88 -11.98 3.41
CA ASP A 21 -3.18 -11.47 2.24
C ASP A 21 -3.55 -12.27 0.98
N THR A 22 -3.78 -11.58 -0.11
CA THR A 22 -3.94 -12.18 -1.44
C THR A 22 -2.60 -12.27 -2.16
N CYS A 23 -2.55 -12.99 -3.26
CA CYS A 23 -1.34 -13.15 -4.08
C CYS A 23 -1.64 -12.84 -5.55
N ILE A 24 -2.25 -11.68 -5.80
CA ILE A 24 -2.59 -11.22 -7.15
C ILE A 24 -1.33 -10.62 -7.79
N ASP A 25 -0.88 -11.18 -8.90
CA ASP A 25 0.15 -10.56 -9.74
C ASP A 25 -0.50 -9.44 -10.59
N ARG A 26 -0.35 -8.20 -10.15
CA ARG A 26 -0.89 -7.04 -10.85
C ARG A 26 -0.27 -6.79 -12.22
N ARG A 27 0.89 -7.31 -12.52
CA ARG A 27 1.51 -7.21 -13.85
C ARG A 27 0.69 -7.90 -14.93
N GLN A 28 -0.20 -8.82 -14.54
CA GLN A 28 -1.14 -9.50 -15.44
C GLN A 28 -2.51 -8.81 -15.50
N CYS A 29 -2.72 -7.77 -14.71
CA CYS A 29 -3.98 -7.03 -14.66
C CYS A 29 -4.01 -5.88 -15.68
N HIS A 30 -5.19 -5.35 -15.88
CA HIS A 30 -5.45 -4.17 -16.70
C HIS A 30 -6.55 -3.32 -16.05
N ARG A 31 -6.73 -2.11 -16.53
CA ARG A 31 -7.77 -1.22 -15.99
C ARG A 31 -9.17 -1.70 -16.40
N THR A 32 -10.02 -1.85 -15.38
CA THR A 32 -11.42 -2.26 -15.51
C THR A 32 -12.41 -1.15 -15.13
N VAL A 33 -11.94 -0.13 -14.41
CA VAL A 33 -12.76 1.03 -13.99
C VAL A 33 -11.98 2.33 -14.18
N PRO A 34 -12.62 3.48 -14.45
CA PRO A 34 -11.92 4.74 -14.63
C PRO A 34 -11.34 5.22 -13.28
N MET A 35 -10.12 5.79 -13.30
CA MET A 35 -9.59 6.53 -12.17
C MET A 35 -10.34 7.86 -12.06
N LYS A 36 -11.04 8.09 -10.95
CA LYS A 36 -11.86 9.28 -10.70
C LYS A 36 -11.22 10.25 -9.72
N VAL A 37 -10.48 9.73 -8.71
CA VAL A 37 -9.94 10.54 -7.63
C VAL A 37 -8.48 10.18 -7.35
N LEU A 38 -7.63 11.19 -7.34
CA LEU A 38 -6.23 11.12 -6.90
C LEU A 38 -6.11 11.89 -5.58
N ALA A 39 -6.14 11.19 -4.44
CA ALA A 39 -5.95 11.81 -3.14
C ALA A 39 -4.45 11.79 -2.77
N LEU A 40 -3.76 12.86 -3.15
CA LEU A 40 -2.29 12.94 -3.14
C LEU A 40 -1.69 13.54 -1.86
N GLY A 41 -2.50 13.71 -0.82
CA GLY A 41 -1.98 14.03 0.51
C GLY A 41 -1.11 12.89 1.07
N VAL A 42 -0.06 13.25 1.78
CA VAL A 42 0.84 12.26 2.40
C VAL A 42 0.15 11.48 3.52
N GLY A 43 0.63 10.32 3.82
CA GLY A 43 0.12 9.51 4.95
C GLY A 43 0.11 10.30 6.27
N ARG A 44 -0.83 9.99 7.15
CA ARG A 44 -1.10 10.66 8.44
C ARG A 44 -1.77 12.04 8.34
N THR A 45 -2.26 12.43 7.17
CA THR A 45 -3.14 13.59 6.98
C THR A 45 -4.63 13.22 7.00
N GLY A 46 -4.96 11.97 7.37
CA GLY A 46 -6.34 11.46 7.43
C GLY A 46 -6.73 10.58 6.24
N THR A 47 -5.78 10.10 5.48
CA THR A 47 -5.97 9.27 4.27
C THR A 47 -6.82 8.02 4.51
N ALA A 48 -6.70 7.36 5.67
CA ALA A 48 -7.54 6.21 6.00
C ALA A 48 -9.03 6.58 6.20
N SER A 49 -9.31 7.73 6.79
CA SER A 49 -10.68 8.25 6.90
C SER A 49 -11.23 8.64 5.53
N LEU A 50 -10.42 9.29 4.69
CA LEU A 50 -10.80 9.64 3.33
C LEU A 50 -11.06 8.39 2.47
N ARG A 51 -10.25 7.33 2.60
CA ARG A 51 -10.51 6.05 1.94
C ARG A 51 -11.92 5.54 2.24
N ILE A 52 -12.26 5.46 3.53
CA ILE A 52 -13.60 5.00 3.96
C ILE A 52 -14.69 5.94 3.46
N ALA A 53 -14.44 7.25 3.46
CA ALA A 53 -15.39 8.23 2.97
C ALA A 53 -15.68 8.07 1.48
N LEU A 54 -14.64 7.92 0.64
CA LEU A 54 -14.79 7.69 -0.79
C LEU A 54 -15.54 6.38 -1.08
N GLU A 55 -15.21 5.30 -0.37
CA GLU A 55 -15.91 4.02 -0.52
C GLU A 55 -17.40 4.12 -0.11
N ARG A 56 -17.74 4.90 0.93
CA ARG A 56 -19.14 5.19 1.31
C ARG A 56 -19.89 6.03 0.28
N LEU A 57 -19.20 6.91 -0.44
CA LEU A 57 -19.76 7.67 -1.55
C LEU A 57 -19.90 6.82 -2.84
N GLY A 58 -19.59 5.52 -2.78
CA GLY A 58 -19.77 4.62 -3.91
C GLY A 58 -18.57 4.53 -4.86
N TYR A 59 -17.43 5.11 -4.52
CA TYR A 59 -16.20 4.90 -5.29
C TYR A 59 -15.72 3.47 -5.10
N LEU A 60 -15.67 2.73 -6.20
CA LEU A 60 -15.21 1.35 -6.18
C LEU A 60 -13.72 1.32 -5.81
N LYS A 61 -13.41 0.80 -4.63
CA LYS A 61 -12.07 0.60 -4.09
C LYS A 61 -11.18 1.86 -4.15
N CYS A 62 -10.83 2.37 -3.00
CA CYS A 62 -9.82 3.40 -2.85
C CYS A 62 -8.49 2.74 -2.42
N TYR A 63 -7.48 2.75 -3.30
CA TYR A 63 -6.16 2.19 -2.97
C TYR A 63 -5.47 3.02 -1.88
N HIS A 64 -4.82 2.33 -0.94
CA HIS A 64 -4.13 2.92 0.21
C HIS A 64 -2.90 2.07 0.52
N MET A 65 -1.92 2.56 1.30
CA MET A 65 -0.79 1.73 1.72
C MET A 65 -1.22 0.38 2.33
N MET A 66 -2.37 0.34 3.03
CA MET A 66 -2.91 -0.91 3.55
C MET A 66 -3.22 -1.93 2.46
N SER A 67 -3.54 -1.50 1.25
CA SER A 67 -3.77 -2.40 0.11
C SER A 67 -2.50 -3.18 -0.25
N ALA A 68 -1.36 -2.51 -0.29
CA ALA A 68 -0.08 -3.18 -0.51
C ALA A 68 0.42 -3.94 0.73
N SER A 69 0.28 -3.36 1.93
CA SER A 69 0.89 -3.96 3.12
C SER A 69 0.08 -5.09 3.75
N MET A 70 -1.25 -5.13 3.56
CA MET A 70 -2.15 -6.03 4.28
C MET A 70 -3.17 -6.76 3.40
N GLU A 71 -3.42 -6.29 2.16
CA GLU A 71 -4.42 -6.90 1.28
C GLU A 71 -3.77 -7.72 0.16
N ASN A 72 -2.78 -7.15 -0.53
CA ASN A 72 -2.05 -7.81 -1.62
C ASN A 72 -0.56 -7.46 -1.57
N PRO A 73 0.25 -8.11 -0.75
CA PRO A 73 1.69 -7.84 -0.62
C PRO A 73 2.49 -7.80 -1.93
N PRO A 74 2.16 -8.58 -2.99
CA PRO A 74 2.83 -8.46 -4.29
C PRO A 74 2.76 -7.08 -4.93
N ASP A 75 1.77 -6.24 -4.58
CA ASP A 75 1.70 -4.86 -5.05
C ASP A 75 2.95 -4.05 -4.64
N CYS A 76 3.59 -4.41 -3.51
CA CYS A 76 4.81 -3.77 -3.05
C CYS A 76 5.97 -3.89 -4.06
N LEU A 77 6.01 -4.97 -4.85
CA LEU A 77 7.02 -5.15 -5.89
C LEU A 77 6.84 -4.13 -7.01
N MET A 78 5.60 -3.88 -7.44
CA MET A 78 5.32 -2.86 -8.46
C MET A 78 5.57 -1.44 -7.93
N TRP A 79 5.20 -1.15 -6.68
CA TRP A 79 5.56 0.13 -6.06
C TRP A 79 7.09 0.31 -5.94
N HIS A 80 7.82 -0.75 -5.66
CA HIS A 80 9.28 -0.72 -5.62
C HIS A 80 9.87 -0.46 -7.01
N ASP A 81 9.31 -1.08 -8.07
CA ASP A 81 9.70 -0.82 -9.46
C ASP A 81 9.43 0.64 -9.84
N ALA A 82 8.25 1.19 -9.47
CA ALA A 82 7.94 2.59 -9.69
C ALA A 82 8.94 3.54 -9.00
N LEU A 83 9.32 3.24 -7.74
CA LEU A 83 10.32 4.01 -7.02
C LEU A 83 11.71 3.93 -7.68
N ASN A 84 12.11 2.75 -8.17
CA ASN A 84 13.36 2.58 -8.91
C ASN A 84 13.35 3.37 -10.22
N ALA A 85 12.26 3.33 -10.98
CA ALA A 85 12.13 4.09 -12.22
C ALA A 85 12.23 5.60 -11.97
N LYS A 86 11.52 6.11 -10.95
CA LYS A 86 11.49 7.55 -10.65
C LYS A 86 12.80 8.09 -10.07
N TYR A 87 13.39 7.39 -9.11
CA TYR A 87 14.50 7.93 -8.31
C TYR A 87 15.88 7.40 -8.71
N ASP A 88 15.96 6.21 -9.31
CA ASP A 88 17.23 5.61 -9.73
C ASP A 88 17.39 5.58 -11.26
N GLY A 89 16.32 5.89 -12.02
CA GLY A 89 16.32 5.77 -13.48
C GLY A 89 16.41 4.31 -13.96
N VAL A 90 15.97 3.36 -13.14
CA VAL A 90 16.02 1.92 -13.46
C VAL A 90 14.63 1.41 -13.83
N GLY A 91 14.50 0.95 -15.07
CA GLY A 91 13.21 0.50 -15.63
C GLY A 91 12.32 1.66 -16.08
N GLU A 92 11.11 1.31 -16.48
CA GLU A 92 10.07 2.26 -16.88
C GLU A 92 8.80 1.96 -16.07
N PHE A 93 8.10 3.03 -15.67
CA PHE A 93 6.82 2.91 -14.97
C PHE A 93 5.91 4.07 -15.41
N GLY A 94 4.99 3.74 -16.30
CA GLY A 94 4.11 4.72 -16.92
C GLY A 94 2.64 4.36 -16.80
N ARG A 95 1.82 4.89 -17.72
CA ARG A 95 0.37 4.69 -17.73
C ARG A 95 -0.03 3.22 -17.73
N LYS A 96 0.68 2.37 -18.46
CA LYS A 96 0.38 0.93 -18.53
C LYS A 96 0.54 0.27 -17.15
N GLU A 97 1.64 0.52 -16.48
CA GLU A 97 1.95 -0.04 -15.18
C GLU A 97 1.01 0.51 -14.09
N TRP A 98 0.62 1.80 -14.19
CA TRP A 98 -0.44 2.37 -13.34
C TRP A 98 -1.79 1.70 -13.57
N ASP A 99 -2.15 1.41 -14.82
CA ASP A 99 -3.40 0.72 -15.15
C ASP A 99 -3.38 -0.76 -14.72
N GLN A 100 -2.22 -1.38 -14.62
CA GLN A 100 -2.05 -2.71 -14.03
C GLN A 100 -2.21 -2.67 -12.51
N LEU A 101 -1.47 -1.80 -11.83
CA LEU A 101 -1.43 -1.72 -10.37
C LEU A 101 -2.75 -1.22 -9.76
N LEU A 102 -3.36 -0.21 -10.35
CA LEU A 102 -4.53 0.51 -9.84
C LEU A 102 -5.79 0.26 -10.68
N GLY A 103 -5.78 -0.73 -11.56
CA GLY A 103 -6.81 -0.90 -12.60
C GLY A 103 -8.21 -1.21 -12.08
N ASP A 104 -8.33 -1.79 -10.89
CA ASP A 104 -9.58 -2.11 -10.21
C ASP A 104 -10.02 -1.02 -9.20
N CYS A 105 -9.33 0.12 -9.17
CA CYS A 105 -9.58 1.21 -8.23
C CYS A 105 -10.09 2.46 -8.96
N GLN A 106 -11.12 3.10 -8.40
CA GLN A 106 -11.60 4.41 -8.84
C GLN A 106 -10.95 5.57 -8.08
N ALA A 107 -10.26 5.28 -6.99
CA ALA A 107 -9.50 6.24 -6.22
C ALA A 107 -8.19 5.66 -5.73
N VAL A 108 -7.21 6.53 -5.49
CA VAL A 108 -5.95 6.18 -4.85
C VAL A 108 -5.59 7.24 -3.82
N CYS A 109 -5.06 6.82 -2.68
CA CYS A 109 -4.61 7.73 -1.62
C CYS A 109 -3.39 7.18 -0.88
N ASP A 110 -2.78 8.03 -0.04
CA ASP A 110 -1.73 7.64 0.89
C ASP A 110 -0.38 7.34 0.21
N TRP A 111 0.54 6.77 0.96
CA TRP A 111 1.81 6.26 0.48
C TRP A 111 1.64 4.92 -0.24
N PRO A 112 2.47 4.58 -1.23
CA PRO A 112 3.50 5.38 -1.90
C PRO A 112 2.94 6.33 -2.97
N ALA A 113 1.63 6.28 -3.27
CA ALA A 113 1.02 7.01 -4.40
C ALA A 113 1.30 8.52 -4.40
N CYS A 114 1.32 9.17 -3.23
CA CYS A 114 1.61 10.61 -3.14
C CYS A 114 3.01 10.97 -3.71
N ALA A 115 4.00 10.08 -3.64
CA ALA A 115 5.32 10.31 -4.23
C ALA A 115 5.31 10.38 -5.77
N PHE A 116 4.22 9.99 -6.39
CA PHE A 116 4.02 9.96 -7.84
C PHE A 116 2.94 10.97 -8.28
N ALA A 117 2.84 12.10 -7.57
CA ALA A 117 1.79 13.09 -7.84
C ALA A 117 1.80 13.54 -9.30
N LYS A 118 2.95 13.94 -9.84
CA LYS A 118 3.09 14.38 -11.22
C LYS A 118 2.70 13.26 -12.20
N GLU A 119 3.26 12.09 -12.04
CA GLU A 119 3.06 10.94 -12.93
C GLU A 119 1.59 10.47 -12.94
N LEU A 120 0.94 10.47 -11.78
CA LEU A 120 -0.49 10.09 -11.67
C LEU A 120 -1.41 11.15 -12.25
N ILE A 121 -1.12 12.44 -12.05
CA ILE A 121 -1.88 13.55 -12.63
C ILE A 121 -1.79 13.54 -14.16
N GLU A 122 -0.60 13.27 -14.71
CA GLU A 122 -0.38 13.11 -16.14
C GLU A 122 -1.06 11.86 -16.70
N ALA A 123 -0.97 10.75 -15.98
CA ALA A 123 -1.61 9.49 -16.37
C ALA A 123 -3.15 9.57 -16.34
N TYR A 124 -3.73 10.35 -15.43
CA TYR A 124 -5.19 10.44 -15.24
C TYR A 124 -5.67 11.91 -15.27
N PRO A 125 -5.61 12.59 -16.42
CA PRO A 125 -5.86 14.04 -16.51
C PRO A 125 -7.30 14.44 -16.19
N ASN A 126 -8.24 13.50 -16.22
CA ASN A 126 -9.66 13.75 -15.90
C ASN A 126 -10.00 13.45 -14.43
N ALA A 127 -9.08 12.90 -13.65
CA ALA A 127 -9.33 12.62 -12.25
C ALA A 127 -9.33 13.90 -11.41
N LYS A 128 -10.26 14.02 -10.46
CA LYS A 128 -10.25 15.06 -9.44
C LYS A 128 -9.10 14.82 -8.47
N VAL A 129 -8.45 15.88 -8.02
CA VAL A 129 -7.31 15.77 -7.09
C VAL A 129 -7.74 16.29 -5.71
N ILE A 130 -7.47 15.49 -4.68
CA ILE A 130 -7.69 15.87 -3.28
C ILE A 130 -6.33 15.91 -2.58
N LEU A 131 -5.98 17.05 -2.04
CA LEU A 131 -4.77 17.25 -1.25
C LEU A 131 -5.14 17.33 0.22
N THR A 132 -5.06 16.19 0.93
CA THR A 132 -5.28 16.20 2.37
C THR A 132 -4.12 16.87 3.08
N THR A 133 -4.42 17.85 3.94
CA THR A 133 -3.41 18.60 4.68
C THR A 133 -3.62 18.49 6.20
N ARG A 134 -2.54 18.73 6.92
CA ARG A 134 -2.50 18.79 8.38
C ARG A 134 -1.42 19.79 8.81
N GLU A 135 -1.55 20.32 10.01
CA GLU A 135 -0.50 21.16 10.59
C GLU A 135 0.83 20.36 10.66
N VAL A 136 1.93 20.97 10.17
CA VAL A 136 3.18 20.28 9.85
C VAL A 136 3.86 19.63 11.05
N ASP A 137 3.85 20.31 12.21
CA ASP A 137 4.49 19.77 13.43
C ASP A 137 3.72 18.57 13.99
N SER A 138 2.39 18.69 14.01
CA SER A 138 1.49 17.61 14.42
C SER A 138 1.56 16.41 13.46
N TRP A 139 1.66 16.68 12.14
CA TRP A 139 1.86 15.65 11.15
C TRP A 139 3.19 14.92 11.35
N HIS A 140 4.29 15.67 11.45
CA HIS A 140 5.64 15.12 11.64
C HIS A 140 5.72 14.25 12.89
N ALA A 141 5.21 14.74 14.02
CA ALA A 141 5.17 13.98 15.27
C ALA A 141 4.33 12.68 15.14
N SER A 142 3.24 12.72 14.36
CA SER A 142 2.42 11.52 14.08
C SER A 142 3.18 10.49 13.25
N VAL A 143 3.90 10.92 12.20
CA VAL A 143 4.69 10.02 11.35
C VAL A 143 5.85 9.42 12.13
N MET A 144 6.59 10.22 12.91
CA MET A 144 7.67 9.74 13.80
C MET A 144 7.22 8.60 14.69
N LYS A 145 6.04 8.76 15.32
CA LYS A 145 5.47 7.77 16.24
C LYS A 145 4.84 6.56 15.56
N THR A 146 4.66 6.56 14.25
CA THR A 146 3.94 5.48 13.56
C THR A 146 4.77 4.89 12.43
N VAL A 147 4.68 5.43 11.22
CA VAL A 147 5.25 4.80 10.03
C VAL A 147 6.77 4.90 10.01
N TYR A 148 7.37 6.01 10.48
CA TYR A 148 8.81 6.11 10.60
C TYR A 148 9.36 5.14 11.66
N TRP A 149 8.67 5.01 12.80
CA TRP A 149 8.99 3.95 13.75
C TRP A 149 8.91 2.55 13.09
N ARG A 150 7.90 2.30 12.24
CA ARG A 150 7.76 1.02 11.54
C ARG A 150 8.90 0.75 10.57
N VAL A 151 9.37 1.76 9.86
CA VAL A 151 10.55 1.69 8.97
C VAL A 151 11.80 1.33 9.76
N SER A 152 11.98 1.97 10.91
CA SER A 152 13.18 1.82 11.78
C SER A 152 13.09 0.62 12.72
N ASP A 153 12.01 -0.18 12.67
CA ASP A 153 11.78 -1.29 13.59
C ASP A 153 12.68 -2.50 13.27
N PRO A 154 13.66 -2.83 14.12
CA PRO A 154 14.54 -3.98 13.87
C PRO A 154 13.79 -5.31 13.87
N GLU A 155 12.66 -5.44 14.60
CA GLU A 155 11.82 -6.64 14.53
C GLU A 155 11.17 -6.78 13.15
N HIS A 156 10.71 -5.68 12.54
CA HIS A 156 10.16 -5.70 11.18
C HIS A 156 11.23 -6.08 10.15
N SER A 157 12.42 -5.50 10.27
CA SER A 157 13.58 -5.88 9.45
C SER A 157 13.92 -7.35 9.59
N PHE A 158 13.95 -7.88 10.81
CA PHE A 158 14.18 -9.31 11.04
C PHE A 158 13.10 -10.19 10.41
N VAL A 159 11.83 -9.88 10.65
CA VAL A 159 10.68 -10.64 10.10
C VAL A 159 10.70 -10.65 8.57
N SER A 160 11.17 -9.58 7.91
CA SER A 160 11.22 -9.50 6.45
C SER A 160 12.13 -10.55 5.80
N ASN A 161 13.05 -11.17 6.54
CA ASN A 161 13.91 -12.23 6.02
C ASN A 161 13.21 -13.60 5.98
N PHE A 162 12.07 -13.76 6.66
CA PHE A 162 11.41 -15.06 6.81
C PHE A 162 9.95 -15.04 6.34
N SER A 163 9.32 -13.88 6.30
CA SER A 163 7.91 -13.73 5.94
C SER A 163 7.75 -13.33 4.48
N TRP A 164 6.98 -14.11 3.74
CA TRP A 164 6.61 -13.82 2.36
C TRP A 164 6.07 -12.38 2.16
N ALA A 165 5.10 -11.96 2.97
CA ALA A 165 4.52 -10.62 2.85
C ALA A 165 5.49 -9.51 3.29
N ALA A 166 6.22 -9.72 4.40
CA ALA A 166 7.14 -8.70 4.91
C ALA A 166 8.37 -8.52 4.02
N SER A 167 8.83 -9.58 3.31
CA SER A 167 9.96 -9.51 2.38
C SER A 167 9.72 -8.58 1.19
N MET A 168 8.47 -8.35 0.83
CA MET A 168 8.07 -7.40 -0.22
C MET A 168 7.80 -6.00 0.35
N TYR A 169 7.10 -5.94 1.48
CA TYR A 169 6.68 -4.66 2.06
C TYR A 169 7.84 -3.87 2.67
N TYR A 170 8.73 -4.51 3.43
CA TYR A 170 9.83 -3.82 4.11
C TYR A 170 10.81 -3.13 3.16
N PRO A 171 11.32 -3.77 2.08
CA PRO A 171 12.18 -3.10 1.10
C PRO A 171 11.50 -1.91 0.41
N MET A 172 10.25 -2.06 0.00
CA MET A 172 9.47 -0.99 -0.64
C MET A 172 9.32 0.21 0.31
N LEU A 173 8.95 -0.03 1.58
CA LEU A 173 8.79 1.03 2.57
C LEU A 173 10.10 1.76 2.86
N ASN A 174 11.21 1.03 2.99
CA ASN A 174 12.54 1.61 3.14
C ASN A 174 12.94 2.45 1.93
N LYS A 175 12.74 1.92 0.74
CA LYS A 175 13.02 2.64 -0.51
C LYS A 175 12.24 3.95 -0.56
N PHE A 176 10.94 3.91 -0.24
CA PHE A 176 10.09 5.10 -0.18
C PHE A 176 10.66 6.16 0.77
N PHE A 177 11.02 5.80 2.00
CA PHE A 177 11.57 6.74 2.97
C PHE A 177 12.96 7.27 2.57
N ASN A 178 13.80 6.42 1.99
CA ASN A 178 15.14 6.80 1.55
C ASN A 178 15.12 7.72 0.32
N THR A 179 14.10 7.65 -0.52
CA THR A 179 13.98 8.47 -1.72
C THR A 179 13.09 9.68 -1.49
N PHE A 180 11.80 9.50 -1.23
CA PHE A 180 10.84 10.58 -1.07
C PHE A 180 11.22 11.54 0.08
N PHE A 181 11.61 11.01 1.23
CA PHE A 181 12.08 11.80 2.38
C PHE A 181 13.61 12.00 2.44
N ARG A 182 14.30 11.78 1.33
CA ARG A 182 15.74 12.05 1.19
C ARG A 182 16.60 11.34 2.26
N GLY A 183 16.18 10.16 2.72
CA GLY A 183 16.88 9.31 3.69
C GLY A 183 16.99 9.86 5.11
N ASP A 184 16.38 11.00 5.40
CA ASP A 184 16.50 11.67 6.69
C ASP A 184 15.16 12.29 7.11
N PHE A 185 14.17 11.44 7.33
CA PHE A 185 12.84 11.90 7.73
C PHE A 185 12.84 12.78 8.98
N PRO A 186 13.58 12.46 10.07
CA PRO A 186 13.56 13.29 11.28
C PRO A 186 13.90 14.76 11.04
N ASN A 187 14.88 15.03 10.18
CA ASN A 187 15.37 16.39 9.92
C ASN A 187 14.75 17.03 8.67
N LYS A 188 14.43 16.24 7.65
CA LYS A 188 13.96 16.75 6.34
C LYS A 188 12.47 16.57 6.11
N GLY A 189 11.79 15.75 6.92
CA GLY A 189 10.40 15.36 6.70
C GLY A 189 9.46 16.55 6.59
N LYS A 190 9.61 17.59 7.41
CA LYS A 190 8.76 18.79 7.37
C LYS A 190 8.93 19.56 6.05
N GLN A 191 10.16 19.79 5.63
CA GLN A 191 10.44 20.49 4.37
C GLN A 191 9.91 19.70 3.17
N VAL A 192 10.11 18.36 3.15
CA VAL A 192 9.58 17.51 2.08
C VAL A 192 8.05 17.54 2.04
N TYR A 193 7.39 17.61 3.20
CA TYR A 193 5.94 17.77 3.26
C TYR A 193 5.49 19.08 2.63
N GLU A 194 6.14 20.19 2.97
CA GLU A 194 5.80 21.52 2.44
C GLU A 194 6.10 21.60 0.94
N ASP A 195 7.26 21.08 0.49
CA ASP A 195 7.63 20.97 -0.92
C ASP A 195 6.58 20.18 -1.71
N HIS A 196 6.14 19.04 -1.18
CA HIS A 196 5.12 18.21 -1.80
C HIS A 196 3.75 18.91 -1.92
N VAL A 197 3.31 19.60 -0.86
CA VAL A 197 2.08 20.38 -0.89
C VAL A 197 2.16 21.48 -1.95
N ALA A 198 3.28 22.18 -2.03
CA ALA A 198 3.49 23.21 -3.04
C ALA A 198 3.55 22.63 -4.47
N GLU A 199 4.20 21.47 -4.65
CA GLU A 199 4.26 20.76 -5.92
C GLU A 199 2.84 20.40 -6.41
N VAL A 200 2.05 19.70 -5.60
CA VAL A 200 0.68 19.29 -6.00
C VAL A 200 -0.17 20.51 -6.37
N ARG A 201 -0.09 21.60 -5.61
CA ARG A 201 -0.79 22.85 -5.96
C ARG A 201 -0.40 23.39 -7.32
N SER A 202 0.86 23.30 -7.68
CA SER A 202 1.38 23.82 -8.97
C SER A 202 1.00 22.97 -10.18
N LEU A 203 0.71 21.67 -9.95
CA LEU A 203 0.41 20.70 -11.01
C LEU A 203 -1.05 20.66 -11.44
N VAL A 204 -1.96 21.24 -10.62
CA VAL A 204 -3.41 21.06 -10.81
C VAL A 204 -4.10 22.41 -10.82
N PRO A 205 -4.96 22.71 -11.81
CA PRO A 205 -5.74 23.93 -11.81
C PRO A 205 -6.76 23.92 -10.65
N PRO A 206 -7.10 25.11 -10.09
CA PRO A 206 -7.92 25.23 -8.88
C PRO A 206 -9.27 24.51 -8.94
N GLU A 207 -9.92 24.49 -10.10
CA GLU A 207 -11.22 23.86 -10.30
C GLU A 207 -11.17 22.31 -10.23
N ARG A 208 -9.97 21.73 -10.31
CA ARG A 208 -9.74 20.29 -10.22
C ARG A 208 -9.06 19.88 -8.92
N LEU A 209 -8.71 20.83 -8.05
CA LEU A 209 -8.02 20.60 -6.78
C LEU A 209 -8.91 20.93 -5.59
N LEU A 210 -9.06 19.99 -4.66
CA LEU A 210 -9.59 20.26 -3.31
C LEU A 210 -8.46 20.14 -2.29
N GLU A 211 -8.09 21.24 -1.64
CA GLU A 211 -7.34 21.17 -0.39
C GLU A 211 -8.29 20.85 0.76
N TYR A 212 -7.98 19.76 1.49
CA TYR A 212 -8.95 19.19 2.39
C TYR A 212 -8.34 18.83 3.76
N LYS A 213 -9.03 19.22 4.80
CA LYS A 213 -8.77 18.71 6.16
C LYS A 213 -9.89 17.75 6.54
N ILE A 214 -9.51 16.62 7.12
CA ILE A 214 -10.51 15.61 7.55
C ILE A 214 -11.53 16.15 8.56
N SER A 215 -11.15 17.19 9.32
CA SER A 215 -12.05 17.90 10.23
C SER A 215 -13.22 18.62 9.54
N ASP A 216 -13.08 18.92 8.25
CA ASP A 216 -14.07 19.69 7.49
C ASP A 216 -15.31 18.82 7.13
N GLY A 217 -15.18 17.48 7.30
CA GLY A 217 -16.30 16.56 7.18
C GLY A 217 -16.81 16.39 5.75
N TRP A 218 -18.08 16.01 5.61
CA TRP A 218 -18.68 15.66 4.33
C TRP A 218 -18.86 16.82 3.35
N ALA A 219 -19.29 17.99 3.83
CA ALA A 219 -19.80 19.05 2.96
C ALA A 219 -18.80 19.45 1.84
N PRO A 220 -17.55 19.90 2.12
CA PRO A 220 -16.64 20.31 1.06
C PRO A 220 -16.21 19.15 0.16
N LEU A 221 -16.13 17.93 0.70
CA LEU A 221 -15.80 16.74 -0.06
C LEU A 221 -16.89 16.40 -1.08
N CYS A 222 -18.14 16.35 -0.63
CA CYS A 222 -19.30 16.03 -1.47
C CYS A 222 -19.56 17.11 -2.51
N GLU A 223 -19.48 18.40 -2.14
CA GLU A 223 -19.58 19.52 -3.07
C GLU A 223 -18.55 19.41 -4.20
N PHE A 224 -17.29 19.19 -3.85
CA PHE A 224 -16.21 19.04 -4.84
C PHE A 224 -16.42 17.83 -5.74
N LEU A 225 -16.84 16.70 -5.19
CA LEU A 225 -17.03 15.48 -5.95
C LEU A 225 -18.33 15.48 -6.77
N GLY A 226 -19.32 16.27 -6.39
CA GLY A 226 -20.66 16.29 -6.97
C GLY A 226 -21.55 15.16 -6.44
N GLU A 227 -21.33 14.77 -5.18
CA GLU A 227 -22.03 13.67 -4.52
C GLU A 227 -22.99 14.22 -3.44
N GLU A 228 -24.01 13.46 -3.08
CA GLU A 228 -24.90 13.79 -1.98
C GLU A 228 -24.19 13.59 -0.62
N VAL A 229 -24.50 14.46 0.35
CA VAL A 229 -23.96 14.34 1.72
C VAL A 229 -24.66 13.18 2.44
N PRO A 230 -23.94 12.17 2.90
CA PRO A 230 -24.52 11.05 3.64
C PRO A 230 -25.08 11.46 5.00
N ASP A 231 -26.19 10.83 5.42
CA ASP A 231 -26.80 11.01 6.75
C ASP A 231 -26.01 10.34 7.89
N THR A 232 -24.75 10.03 7.68
CA THR A 232 -23.89 9.36 8.67
C THR A 232 -22.73 10.26 9.05
N PRO A 233 -22.22 10.17 10.28
CA PRO A 233 -21.02 10.90 10.66
C PRO A 233 -19.85 10.60 9.73
N PHE A 234 -18.98 11.61 9.52
CA PHE A 234 -17.76 11.40 8.74
C PHE A 234 -16.90 10.31 9.38
N PRO A 235 -16.38 9.36 8.58
CA PRO A 235 -15.69 8.20 9.13
C PRO A 235 -14.36 8.59 9.80
N ARG A 236 -14.05 7.90 10.89
CA ARG A 236 -12.76 8.00 11.56
C ARG A 236 -12.02 6.69 11.39
N GLY A 237 -10.96 6.72 10.58
CA GLY A 237 -10.08 5.59 10.33
C GLY A 237 -8.75 5.75 11.04
N ASN A 238 -8.13 4.62 11.41
CA ASN A 238 -6.73 4.53 11.83
C ASN A 238 -6.38 5.28 13.13
N ASP A 239 -6.98 4.87 14.23
CA ASP A 239 -6.58 5.35 15.56
C ASP A 239 -5.13 4.93 15.87
N MET A 240 -4.33 5.89 16.36
CA MET A 240 -2.94 5.67 16.77
C MET A 240 -2.79 4.67 17.91
N ALA A 241 -3.78 4.58 18.80
CA ALA A 241 -3.73 3.75 20.00
C ALA A 241 -3.43 2.28 19.70
N ASP A 242 -3.93 1.77 18.58
CA ASP A 242 -3.74 0.38 18.18
C ASP A 242 -2.63 0.15 17.15
N PHE A 243 -1.95 1.18 16.67
CA PHE A 243 -0.97 1.04 15.58
C PHE A 243 0.15 0.04 15.94
N PHE A 244 0.80 0.24 17.08
CA PHE A 244 1.87 -0.65 17.56
C PHE A 244 1.37 -2.09 17.78
N LYS A 245 0.20 -2.23 18.41
CA LYS A 245 -0.40 -3.54 18.67
C LYS A 245 -0.68 -4.29 17.36
N ARG A 246 -1.21 -3.60 16.35
CA ARG A 246 -1.45 -4.18 15.01
C ARG A 246 -0.14 -4.59 14.35
N CYS A 247 0.91 -3.74 14.37
CA CYS A 247 2.22 -4.07 13.80
C CYS A 247 2.85 -5.29 14.48
N ARG A 248 2.89 -5.32 15.81
CA ARG A 248 3.43 -6.46 16.56
C ARG A 248 2.60 -7.73 16.37
N GLY A 249 1.27 -7.60 16.34
CA GLY A 249 0.37 -8.72 16.06
C GLY A 249 0.60 -9.31 14.67
N ARG A 250 0.84 -8.45 13.65
CA ARG A 250 1.17 -8.90 12.31
C ARG A 250 2.53 -9.60 12.26
N ASN A 251 3.56 -9.03 12.87
CA ASN A 251 4.88 -9.66 12.95
C ASN A 251 4.79 -11.07 13.55
N ARG A 252 4.06 -11.23 14.66
CA ARG A 252 3.87 -12.54 15.30
C ARG A 252 3.19 -13.54 14.39
N ARG A 253 2.12 -13.15 13.68
CA ARG A 253 1.43 -14.01 12.71
C ARG A 253 2.36 -14.40 11.56
N GLN A 254 3.11 -13.46 11.01
CA GLN A 254 4.06 -13.71 9.94
C GLN A 254 5.17 -14.67 10.37
N MET A 255 5.70 -14.52 11.57
CA MET A 255 6.68 -15.47 12.12
C MET A 255 6.09 -16.86 12.38
N ALA A 256 4.85 -16.93 12.86
CA ALA A 256 4.15 -18.21 13.02
C ALA A 256 3.95 -18.93 11.67
N ASN A 257 3.56 -18.18 10.62
CA ASN A 257 3.46 -18.72 9.26
C ASN A 257 4.83 -19.23 8.76
N ALA A 258 5.89 -18.44 8.92
CA ALA A 258 7.24 -18.84 8.52
C ALA A 258 7.71 -20.13 9.24
N ALA A 259 7.46 -20.22 10.54
CA ALA A 259 7.76 -21.42 11.32
C ALA A 259 6.96 -22.64 10.83
N LEU A 260 5.66 -22.47 10.57
CA LEU A 260 4.80 -23.54 10.05
C LEU A 260 5.26 -24.01 8.66
N GLN A 261 5.63 -23.09 7.78
CA GLN A 261 6.19 -23.41 6.46
C GLN A 261 7.49 -24.19 6.59
N ALA A 262 8.40 -23.78 7.48
CA ALA A 262 9.66 -24.51 7.71
C ALA A 262 9.42 -25.95 8.21
N ILE A 263 8.47 -26.15 9.12
CA ILE A 263 8.09 -27.47 9.63
C ILE A 263 7.50 -28.35 8.52
N THR A 264 6.58 -27.82 7.72
CA THR A 264 5.93 -28.59 6.64
C THR A 264 6.92 -28.94 5.53
N MET A 265 7.80 -28.01 5.14
CA MET A 265 8.86 -28.28 4.16
C MET A 265 9.87 -29.31 4.68
N GLY A 266 10.31 -29.19 5.93
CA GLY A 266 11.19 -30.18 6.58
C GLY A 266 10.55 -31.57 6.65
N GLY A 267 9.27 -31.64 7.04
CA GLY A 267 8.51 -32.89 7.04
C GLY A 267 8.38 -33.52 5.66
N ALA A 268 8.12 -32.74 4.63
CA ALA A 268 8.02 -33.21 3.26
C ALA A 268 9.36 -33.77 2.74
N ILE A 269 10.48 -33.11 3.04
CA ILE A 269 11.83 -33.58 2.66
C ILE A 269 12.14 -34.91 3.34
N ILE A 270 11.85 -35.09 4.62
CA ILE A 270 12.06 -36.33 5.37
C ILE A 270 11.22 -37.45 4.76
N ALA A 271 9.93 -37.19 4.47
CA ALA A 271 9.02 -38.16 3.88
C ALA A 271 9.50 -38.60 2.48
N ALA A 272 9.95 -37.68 1.64
CA ALA A 272 10.50 -37.97 0.32
C ALA A 272 11.80 -38.81 0.41
N GLY A 273 12.67 -38.44 1.34
CA GLY A 273 13.90 -39.23 1.60
C GLY A 273 13.60 -40.66 2.06
N PHE A 274 12.62 -40.84 2.92
CA PHE A 274 12.15 -42.14 3.37
C PHE A 274 11.54 -42.97 2.22
N ALA A 275 10.69 -42.36 1.39
CA ALA A 275 10.08 -42.99 0.24
C ALA A 275 11.16 -43.44 -0.79
N ALA A 276 12.15 -42.61 -1.05
CA ALA A 276 13.27 -42.94 -1.95
C ALA A 276 14.09 -44.10 -1.43
N THR A 277 14.39 -44.17 -0.12
CA THR A 277 15.11 -45.26 0.48
C THR A 277 14.34 -46.56 0.44
N MET A 278 13.03 -46.52 0.63
CA MET A 278 12.17 -47.70 0.51
C MET A 278 12.07 -48.20 -0.93
N ALA A 279 11.94 -47.30 -1.91
CA ALA A 279 11.95 -47.66 -3.33
C ALA A 279 13.28 -48.32 -3.72
N PHE A 280 14.43 -47.75 -3.33
CA PHE A 280 15.74 -48.31 -3.60
C PHE A 280 15.91 -49.73 -3.03
N LYS A 281 15.49 -49.98 -1.79
CA LYS A 281 15.49 -51.31 -1.16
C LYS A 281 14.59 -52.33 -1.88
N ARG A 282 13.51 -51.84 -2.54
CA ARG A 282 12.61 -52.74 -3.30
C ARG A 282 13.16 -53.13 -4.67
N PHE A 283 13.99 -52.28 -5.29
CA PHE A 283 14.65 -52.58 -6.58
C PHE A 283 15.98 -53.31 -6.44
N SER A 284 16.56 -53.36 -5.24
CA SER A 284 17.84 -54.05 -4.96
C SER A 284 17.63 -55.45 -4.33
N ARG A 285 16.41 -55.95 -4.31
CA ARG A 285 16.04 -57.34 -4.04
C ARG A 285 15.46 -58.00 -5.30
#